data_15c33142c2122c2b4083eca763101f30
#
_entry.id   15c33142c2122c2b4083eca763101f30
#
_cell.length_a   1.000
_cell.length_b   1.000
_cell.length_c   1.000
_cell.angle_alpha   90.00
_cell.angle_beta   90.00
_cell.angle_gamma   90.00
#
_symmetry.space_group_name_H-M   'P 1'
#
loop_
_entity.id
_entity.type
_entity.pdbx_description
1 polymer ?
#
loop_
_entity_poly.entity_id
_entity_poly.type
_entity_poly.pdbx_seq_one_letter_code
_entity_poly.pdbx_strand_id
1 'polypeptide(L)'
;IQWCCEPQRLFVLFIVVLAIPNVALFFTEQQMTLWARICNVILPVSVYWLIMTLGRKPGKTIWILFPFVFFAAFQLVLLYLFGRSIIAVDMFLNLTTTNSGEALELLDNLLPAVIGVFVVYIPALVLGGFSWARGNQLEYSFIRSQRKYALAGIVAGALLTVICYATQRDYQVKIEMYPDNVCYNLVLAAERAGETAGYAETSRDFTFNASAAHDENSREVYVLVIGETARACNFGLYGYERNTTPLLDKMEGVVTFTDVLTQSNTTHKSVPMLLSAASAEDYDCLYRQKGIITAFKEAGFHTAFFSNQLPNHSFIDFLGMEADDWKFIKKDAPKGANISDDELLFLVEKELKAGHQKLFIVLHAYGSHFNYKERYPESMS
;
A
#
# COMPACT_ATOMS: atom_id res chain seq x y z
N ILE A 1 21.35 3.54 35.95
CA ILE A 1 19.85 3.59 35.86
C ILE A 1 19.31 4.93 36.41
N GLN A 2 19.74 5.42 37.62
CA GLN A 2 19.27 6.71 38.15
C GLN A 2 19.54 7.88 37.20
N TRP A 3 20.72 7.94 36.60
CA TRP A 3 21.11 8.98 35.64
C TRP A 3 20.24 9.00 34.37
N CYS A 4 19.83 7.82 33.85
CA CYS A 4 18.97 7.70 32.68
C CYS A 4 17.49 8.04 32.96
N CYS A 5 17.06 8.06 34.24
CA CYS A 5 15.68 8.34 34.64
C CYS A 5 15.44 9.79 35.07
N GLU A 6 16.42 10.69 34.90
CA GLU A 6 16.27 12.10 35.18
C GLU A 6 15.19 12.71 34.24
N PRO A 7 14.15 13.37 34.77
CA PRO A 7 13.00 13.81 33.99
C PRO A 7 13.37 14.72 32.79
N GLN A 8 14.35 15.59 32.97
CA GLN A 8 14.80 16.51 31.93
C GLN A 8 15.49 15.77 30.77
N ARG A 9 16.27 14.73 31.07
CA ARG A 9 16.94 13.91 30.04
C ARG A 9 15.96 13.06 29.29
N LEU A 10 14.99 12.47 29.98
CA LEU A 10 13.90 11.74 29.34
C LEU A 10 13.04 12.64 28.46
N PHE A 11 12.80 13.88 28.88
CA PHE A 11 12.10 14.87 28.04
C PHE A 11 12.81 15.08 26.71
N VAL A 12 14.12 15.29 26.71
CA VAL A 12 14.91 15.46 25.50
C VAL A 12 14.96 14.17 24.69
N LEU A 13 15.22 13.02 25.34
CA LEU A 13 15.25 11.71 24.68
C LEU A 13 13.95 11.44 23.90
N PHE A 14 12.81 11.69 24.50
CA PHE A 14 11.52 11.42 23.86
C PHE A 14 11.25 12.33 22.68
N ILE A 15 11.65 13.61 22.72
CA ILE A 15 11.59 14.49 21.56
C ILE A 15 12.50 13.97 20.44
N VAL A 16 13.73 13.57 20.77
CA VAL A 16 14.66 13.03 19.76
C VAL A 16 14.09 11.75 19.13
N VAL A 17 13.58 10.83 19.92
CA VAL A 17 13.00 9.58 19.44
C VAL A 17 11.79 9.81 18.52
N LEU A 18 10.92 10.77 18.85
CA LEU A 18 9.79 11.15 18.01
C LEU A 18 10.23 11.87 16.72
N ALA A 19 11.36 12.58 16.75
CA ALA A 19 11.90 13.33 15.62
C ALA A 19 12.64 12.46 14.60
N ILE A 20 13.04 11.22 14.95
CA ILE A 20 13.84 10.34 14.06
C ILE A 20 13.25 10.22 12.66
N PRO A 21 11.93 9.94 12.47
CA PRO A 21 11.37 9.83 11.12
C PRO A 21 11.47 11.14 10.32
N ASN A 22 11.23 12.29 10.96
CA ASN A 22 11.33 13.58 10.28
C ASN A 22 12.76 13.86 9.81
N VAL A 23 13.77 13.53 10.64
CA VAL A 23 15.18 13.64 10.28
C VAL A 23 15.55 12.65 9.18
N ALA A 24 15.08 11.40 9.26
CA ALA A 24 15.31 10.42 8.22
C ALA A 24 14.72 10.88 6.86
N LEU A 25 13.47 11.35 6.84
CA LEU A 25 12.82 11.89 5.65
C LEU A 25 13.54 13.09 5.05
N PHE A 26 14.15 13.94 5.88
CA PHE A 26 14.97 15.06 5.39
C PHE A 26 16.08 14.61 4.44
N PHE A 27 16.69 13.45 4.70
CA PHE A 27 17.80 12.92 3.90
C PHE A 27 17.35 11.98 2.77
N THR A 28 16.24 11.28 2.94
CA THR A 28 15.79 10.21 2.02
C THR A 28 14.73 10.68 1.02
N GLU A 29 13.90 11.66 1.37
CA GLU A 29 12.81 12.11 0.50
C GLU A 29 13.30 13.12 -0.54
N GLN A 30 13.53 12.63 -1.75
CA GLN A 30 14.08 13.45 -2.84
C GLN A 30 13.04 14.28 -3.59
N GLN A 31 11.76 13.93 -3.48
CA GLN A 31 10.68 14.65 -4.16
C GLN A 31 10.30 15.96 -3.45
N MET A 32 10.57 16.06 -2.15
CA MET A 32 10.35 17.29 -1.39
C MET A 32 11.38 18.36 -1.73
N THR A 33 10.92 19.60 -1.85
CA THR A 33 11.81 20.77 -1.92
C THR A 33 12.61 20.94 -0.63
N LEU A 34 13.73 21.64 -0.68
CA LEU A 34 14.54 21.90 0.52
C LEU A 34 13.73 22.60 1.63
N TRP A 35 12.85 23.55 1.27
CA TRP A 35 11.99 24.24 2.23
C TRP A 35 10.99 23.27 2.88
N ALA A 36 10.39 22.37 2.10
CA ALA A 36 9.48 21.35 2.62
C ALA A 36 10.21 20.38 3.56
N ARG A 37 11.44 19.95 3.25
CA ARG A 37 12.25 19.10 4.14
C ARG A 37 12.57 19.79 5.47
N ILE A 38 12.99 21.07 5.43
CA ILE A 38 13.28 21.86 6.63
C ILE A 38 11.99 22.03 7.45
N CYS A 39 10.87 22.35 6.80
CA CYS A 39 9.57 22.51 7.43
C CYS A 39 9.13 21.21 8.11
N ASN A 40 9.29 20.05 7.43
CA ASN A 40 8.96 18.71 7.96
C ASN A 40 9.79 18.30 9.20
N VAL A 41 10.90 18.95 9.48
CA VAL A 41 11.65 18.79 10.73
C VAL A 41 11.20 19.83 11.77
N ILE A 42 11.24 21.10 11.43
CA ILE A 42 11.07 22.17 12.41
C ILE A 42 9.66 22.19 13.01
N LEU A 43 8.61 22.14 12.19
CA LEU A 43 7.24 22.27 12.69
C LEU A 43 6.81 21.06 13.53
N PRO A 44 6.91 19.81 13.06
CA PRO A 44 6.50 18.63 13.83
C PRO A 44 7.31 18.44 15.10
N VAL A 45 8.64 18.64 15.06
CA VAL A 45 9.49 18.51 16.25
C VAL A 45 9.10 19.56 17.30
N SER A 46 8.81 20.80 16.87
CA SER A 46 8.34 21.86 17.78
C SER A 46 6.97 21.54 18.37
N VAL A 47 6.08 20.90 17.62
CA VAL A 47 4.79 20.42 18.12
C VAL A 47 5.00 19.31 19.16
N TYR A 48 5.83 18.29 18.87
CA TYR A 48 6.19 17.27 19.87
C TYR A 48 6.77 17.92 21.15
N TRP A 49 7.66 18.87 20.95
CA TRP A 49 8.27 19.61 22.06
C TRP A 49 7.20 20.33 22.91
N LEU A 50 6.25 21.03 22.26
CA LEU A 50 5.15 21.68 22.96
C LEU A 50 4.29 20.66 23.73
N ILE A 51 3.89 19.55 23.09
CA ILE A 51 3.08 18.50 23.72
C ILE A 51 3.80 17.93 24.96
N MET A 52 5.11 17.71 24.88
CA MET A 52 5.90 17.26 26.03
C MET A 52 5.91 18.26 27.20
N THR A 53 5.59 19.53 26.95
CA THR A 53 5.45 20.56 28.03
C THR A 53 4.05 20.67 28.61
N LEU A 54 3.04 19.97 28.07
CA LEU A 54 1.65 20.04 28.58
C LEU A 54 1.49 19.34 29.91
N GLY A 55 2.36 18.35 30.21
CA GLY A 55 2.38 17.61 31.45
C GLY A 55 3.70 17.70 32.17
N ARG A 56 3.69 17.44 33.51
CA ARG A 56 4.91 17.40 34.33
C ARG A 56 5.60 16.04 34.26
N LYS A 57 4.92 14.96 33.81
CA LYS A 57 5.39 13.59 33.83
C LYS A 57 5.77 13.16 32.41
N PRO A 58 7.04 13.33 31.95
CA PRO A 58 7.43 13.01 30.58
C PRO A 58 7.19 11.54 30.23
N GLY A 59 7.38 10.63 31.22
CA GLY A 59 7.12 9.20 31.03
C GLY A 59 5.64 8.88 30.76
N LYS A 60 4.68 9.61 31.40
CA LYS A 60 3.26 9.49 31.07
C LYS A 60 2.96 10.04 29.66
N THR A 61 3.59 11.18 29.32
CA THR A 61 3.33 11.85 28.03
C THR A 61 3.78 10.99 26.86
N ILE A 62 4.94 10.32 26.91
CA ILE A 62 5.37 9.45 25.82
C ILE A 62 4.46 8.24 25.62
N TRP A 63 3.86 7.69 26.70
CA TRP A 63 2.87 6.63 26.59
C TRP A 63 1.53 7.12 26.01
N ILE A 64 1.13 8.37 26.25
CA ILE A 64 -0.02 8.99 25.58
C ILE A 64 0.28 9.17 24.09
N LEU A 65 1.54 9.46 23.73
CA LEU A 65 2.02 9.60 22.36
C LEU A 65 2.37 8.25 21.71
N PHE A 66 2.05 7.11 22.35
CA PHE A 66 2.33 5.78 21.80
C PHE A 66 1.87 5.58 20.35
N PRO A 67 0.69 6.06 19.90
CA PRO A 67 0.30 5.97 18.49
C PRO A 67 1.33 6.63 17.55
N PHE A 68 1.88 7.78 17.92
CA PHE A 68 2.91 8.46 17.13
C PHE A 68 4.25 7.72 17.17
N VAL A 69 4.61 7.08 18.29
CA VAL A 69 5.77 6.19 18.41
C VAL A 69 5.61 4.98 17.48
N PHE A 70 4.42 4.38 17.43
CA PHE A 70 4.11 3.28 16.53
C PHE A 70 4.25 3.71 15.06
N PHE A 71 3.67 4.82 14.67
CA PHE A 71 3.79 5.32 13.31
C PHE A 71 5.22 5.77 12.97
N ALA A 72 5.99 6.24 13.95
CA ALA A 72 7.40 6.54 13.76
C ALA A 72 8.20 5.27 13.43
N ALA A 73 7.98 4.19 14.16
CA ALA A 73 8.56 2.88 13.86
C ALA A 73 8.14 2.38 12.47
N PHE A 74 6.86 2.47 12.14
CA PHE A 74 6.32 2.07 10.85
C PHE A 74 6.93 2.87 9.69
N GLN A 75 7.06 4.20 9.82
CA GLN A 75 7.71 5.05 8.82
C GLN A 75 9.17 4.62 8.56
N LEU A 76 9.92 4.28 9.61
CA LEU A 76 11.32 3.83 9.45
C LEU A 76 11.40 2.46 8.75
N VAL A 77 10.48 1.54 9.05
CA VAL A 77 10.39 0.26 8.35
C VAL A 77 10.11 0.47 6.85
N LEU A 78 9.19 1.38 6.51
CA LEU A 78 8.90 1.71 5.11
C LEU A 78 10.10 2.36 4.40
N LEU A 79 10.82 3.25 5.08
CA LEU A 79 12.06 3.82 4.52
C LEU A 79 13.13 2.76 4.27
N TYR A 80 13.22 1.76 5.14
CA TYR A 80 14.12 0.62 4.92
C TYR A 80 13.73 -0.19 3.67
N LEU A 81 12.43 -0.45 3.48
CA LEU A 81 11.94 -1.23 2.34
C LEU A 81 12.09 -0.51 1.01
N PHE A 82 11.70 0.75 0.97
CA PHE A 82 11.56 1.51 -0.28
C PHE A 82 12.66 2.56 -0.48
N GLY A 83 13.52 2.78 0.52
CA GLY A 83 14.60 3.78 0.49
C GLY A 83 14.15 5.23 0.50
N ARG A 84 12.86 5.47 0.29
CA ARG A 84 12.21 6.79 0.24
C ARG A 84 10.72 6.63 0.46
N SER A 85 10.01 7.71 0.59
CA SER A 85 8.55 7.78 0.68
C SER A 85 8.02 7.95 2.10
N ILE A 86 7.04 8.80 2.17
CA ILE A 86 6.23 9.04 3.36
C ILE A 86 5.03 8.07 3.35
N ILE A 87 4.49 7.74 4.52
CA ILE A 87 3.37 6.78 4.63
C ILE A 87 2.20 7.25 3.76
N ALA A 88 1.85 6.45 2.77
CA ALA A 88 0.74 6.69 1.86
C ALA A 88 -0.53 5.92 2.32
N VAL A 89 -1.69 6.35 1.83
CA VAL A 89 -2.98 5.69 2.12
C VAL A 89 -2.96 4.20 1.77
N ASP A 90 -2.28 3.83 0.69
CA ASP A 90 -2.17 2.45 0.21
C ASP A 90 -1.46 1.53 1.22
N MET A 91 -0.57 2.07 2.05
CA MET A 91 0.08 1.30 3.10
C MET A 91 -0.92 0.85 4.18
N PHE A 92 -1.91 1.68 4.49
CA PHE A 92 -2.98 1.32 5.42
C PHE A 92 -3.98 0.36 4.77
N LEU A 93 -4.33 0.56 3.50
CA LEU A 93 -5.20 -0.35 2.76
C LEU A 93 -4.55 -1.73 2.62
N ASN A 94 -3.25 -1.81 2.34
CA ASN A 94 -2.53 -3.07 2.30
C ASN A 94 -2.57 -3.84 3.62
N LEU A 95 -2.58 -3.16 4.78
CA LEU A 95 -2.73 -3.83 6.07
C LEU A 95 -4.08 -4.58 6.20
N THR A 96 -5.11 -4.10 5.52
CA THR A 96 -6.44 -4.73 5.54
C THR A 96 -6.61 -5.82 4.49
N THR A 97 -5.82 -5.79 3.42
CA THR A 97 -5.90 -6.71 2.27
C THR A 97 -4.78 -7.74 2.22
N THR A 98 -3.68 -7.56 2.99
CA THR A 98 -2.57 -8.52 3.06
C THR A 98 -3.00 -9.78 3.80
N ASN A 99 -2.79 -10.93 3.18
CA ASN A 99 -3.03 -12.23 3.82
C ASN A 99 -1.81 -12.71 4.62
N SER A 100 -2.02 -13.73 5.47
CA SER A 100 -0.96 -14.25 6.36
C SER A 100 0.25 -14.83 5.63
N GLY A 101 0.08 -15.34 4.40
CA GLY A 101 1.18 -15.86 3.57
C GLY A 101 2.09 -14.72 3.10
N GLU A 102 1.51 -13.71 2.48
CA GLU A 102 2.23 -12.50 2.05
C GLU A 102 2.91 -11.77 3.21
N ALA A 103 2.23 -11.70 4.37
CA ALA A 103 2.81 -11.08 5.56
C ALA A 103 4.06 -11.83 6.05
N LEU A 104 4.08 -13.17 6.00
CA LEU A 104 5.24 -13.98 6.37
C LEU A 104 6.38 -13.84 5.35
N GLU A 105 6.09 -13.88 4.06
CA GLU A 105 7.09 -13.66 3.01
C GLU A 105 7.77 -12.29 3.14
N LEU A 106 7.00 -11.26 3.53
CA LEU A 106 7.52 -9.92 3.75
C LEU A 106 8.36 -9.81 5.01
N LEU A 107 7.98 -10.55 6.07
CA LEU A 107 8.63 -10.46 7.38
C LEU A 107 10.11 -10.86 7.32
N ASP A 108 10.48 -11.87 6.53
CA ASP A 108 11.87 -12.30 6.39
C ASP A 108 12.76 -11.18 5.87
N ASN A 109 12.27 -10.37 4.95
CA ASN A 109 12.97 -9.21 4.40
C ASN A 109 12.98 -8.00 5.36
N LEU A 110 12.01 -7.92 6.26
CA LEU A 110 11.83 -6.82 7.21
C LEU A 110 12.57 -7.02 8.53
N LEU A 111 13.02 -8.23 8.83
CA LEU A 111 13.58 -8.56 10.15
C LEU A 111 14.66 -7.58 10.62
N PRO A 112 15.65 -7.13 9.81
CA PRO A 112 16.64 -6.16 10.26
C PRO A 112 16.03 -4.81 10.63
N ALA A 113 15.05 -4.31 9.87
CA ALA A 113 14.37 -3.05 10.16
C ALA A 113 13.51 -3.15 11.43
N VAL A 114 12.80 -4.26 11.60
CA VAL A 114 12.01 -4.54 12.80
C VAL A 114 12.90 -4.56 14.03
N ILE A 115 14.03 -5.28 13.99
CA ILE A 115 15.01 -5.27 15.09
C ILE A 115 15.50 -3.84 15.36
N GLY A 116 15.85 -3.08 14.32
CA GLY A 116 16.31 -1.69 14.43
C GLY A 116 15.31 -0.79 15.16
N VAL A 117 14.03 -0.83 14.78
CA VAL A 117 12.98 -0.02 15.43
C VAL A 117 12.71 -0.49 16.87
N PHE A 118 12.79 -1.81 17.15
CA PHE A 118 12.68 -2.33 18.51
C PHE A 118 13.80 -1.83 19.41
N VAL A 119 15.04 -1.81 18.93
CA VAL A 119 16.22 -1.32 19.69
C VAL A 119 16.10 0.17 20.00
N VAL A 120 15.46 0.95 19.14
CA VAL A 120 15.29 2.41 19.34
C VAL A 120 14.09 2.71 20.26
N TYR A 121 12.93 2.16 19.95
CA TYR A 121 11.66 2.59 20.56
C TYR A 121 11.31 1.85 21.85
N ILE A 122 11.63 0.55 21.95
CA ILE A 122 11.31 -0.24 23.17
C ILE A 122 12.05 0.27 24.40
N PRO A 123 13.37 0.55 24.37
CA PRO A 123 14.06 1.12 25.53
C PRO A 123 13.49 2.48 25.97
N ALA A 124 13.12 3.34 25.00
CA ALA A 124 12.51 4.62 25.29
C ALA A 124 11.16 4.48 26.01
N LEU A 125 10.29 3.59 25.53
CA LEU A 125 9.00 3.28 26.17
C LEU A 125 9.16 2.66 27.56
N VAL A 126 10.12 1.73 27.71
CA VAL A 126 10.45 1.11 29.01
C VAL A 126 10.93 2.15 30.01
N LEU A 127 11.86 3.04 29.63
CA LEU A 127 12.30 4.16 30.47
C LEU A 127 11.14 5.11 30.81
N GLY A 128 10.24 5.38 29.86
CA GLY A 128 9.02 6.14 30.06
C GLY A 128 8.12 5.51 31.12
N GLY A 129 7.87 4.20 31.04
CA GLY A 129 7.08 3.44 31.99
C GLY A 129 7.69 3.46 33.40
N PHE A 130 9.00 3.22 33.52
CA PHE A 130 9.69 3.32 34.78
C PHE A 130 9.64 4.73 35.40
N SER A 131 9.84 5.76 34.59
CA SER A 131 9.75 7.15 35.04
C SER A 131 8.34 7.50 35.51
N TRP A 132 7.31 7.03 34.78
CA TRP A 132 5.92 7.24 35.17
C TRP A 132 5.57 6.52 36.48
N ALA A 133 5.95 5.26 36.62
CA ALA A 133 5.72 4.47 37.84
C ALA A 133 6.38 5.07 39.08
N ARG A 134 7.57 5.66 38.90
CA ARG A 134 8.29 6.34 39.99
C ARG A 134 7.74 7.74 40.30
N GLY A 135 6.80 8.25 39.53
CA GLY A 135 6.23 9.56 39.72
C GLY A 135 7.16 10.74 39.39
N ASN A 136 8.24 10.48 38.62
CA ASN A 136 9.21 11.51 38.24
C ASN A 136 8.53 12.70 37.52
N GLN A 137 8.86 13.92 37.94
CA GLN A 137 8.23 15.12 37.42
C GLN A 137 9.25 16.19 37.05
N LEU A 138 8.94 16.93 35.98
CA LEU A 138 9.66 18.14 35.58
C LEU A 138 9.34 19.31 36.48
N GLU A 139 10.30 20.20 36.67
CA GLU A 139 10.10 21.47 37.36
C GLU A 139 9.30 22.44 36.48
N TYR A 140 8.48 23.28 37.14
CA TYR A 140 7.69 24.29 36.41
C TYR A 140 8.56 25.33 35.67
N SER A 141 9.71 25.70 36.25
CA SER A 141 10.68 26.59 35.65
C SER A 141 11.22 26.04 34.31
N PHE A 142 11.56 24.77 34.31
CA PHE A 142 12.01 24.05 33.11
C PHE A 142 10.89 24.01 32.05
N ILE A 143 9.70 23.57 32.40
CA ILE A 143 8.55 23.50 31.46
C ILE A 143 8.27 24.86 30.85
N ARG A 144 8.25 25.94 31.66
CA ARG A 144 8.00 27.30 31.19
C ARG A 144 9.04 27.76 30.18
N SER A 145 10.31 27.43 30.42
CA SER A 145 11.41 27.73 29.51
C SER A 145 11.27 26.94 28.21
N GLN A 146 11.07 25.62 28.29
CA GLN A 146 10.95 24.75 27.12
C GLN A 146 9.74 25.13 26.26
N ARG A 147 8.63 25.51 26.86
CA ARG A 147 7.42 25.96 26.14
C ARG A 147 7.67 27.20 25.29
N LYS A 148 8.51 28.13 25.75
CA LYS A 148 8.87 29.31 24.96
C LYS A 148 9.64 28.92 23.69
N TYR A 149 10.61 27.98 23.80
CA TYR A 149 11.37 27.50 22.65
C TYR A 149 10.49 26.72 21.70
N ALA A 150 9.61 25.87 22.19
CA ALA A 150 8.65 25.12 21.37
C ALA A 150 7.73 26.08 20.58
N LEU A 151 7.18 27.11 21.24
CA LEU A 151 6.35 28.11 20.58
C LEU A 151 7.11 28.91 19.53
N ALA A 152 8.37 29.31 19.81
CA ALA A 152 9.21 29.99 18.84
C ALA A 152 9.47 29.07 17.61
N GLY A 153 9.72 27.79 17.84
CA GLY A 153 9.87 26.81 16.77
C GLY A 153 8.59 26.61 15.93
N ILE A 154 7.41 26.61 16.59
CA ILE A 154 6.12 26.53 15.87
C ILE A 154 5.92 27.77 14.99
N VAL A 155 6.23 28.97 15.49
CA VAL A 155 6.13 30.20 14.68
C VAL A 155 7.08 30.11 13.48
N ALA A 156 8.32 29.69 13.69
CA ALA A 156 9.28 29.48 12.60
C ALA A 156 8.79 28.44 11.60
N GLY A 157 8.26 27.31 12.07
CA GLY A 157 7.67 26.28 11.22
C GLY A 157 6.45 26.77 10.43
N ALA A 158 5.57 27.55 11.04
CA ALA A 158 4.43 28.15 10.35
C ALA A 158 4.88 29.13 9.23
N LEU A 159 5.90 29.94 9.48
CA LEU A 159 6.48 30.78 8.44
C LEU A 159 7.09 29.96 7.29
N LEU A 160 7.79 28.87 7.60
CA LEU A 160 8.29 27.94 6.60
C LEU A 160 7.18 27.30 5.79
N THR A 161 6.06 26.94 6.42
CA THR A 161 4.85 26.42 5.73
C THR A 161 4.33 27.44 4.71
N VAL A 162 4.26 28.73 5.08
CA VAL A 162 3.88 29.80 4.13
C VAL A 162 4.87 29.88 2.96
N ILE A 163 6.18 29.76 3.21
CA ILE A 163 7.19 29.73 2.16
C ILE A 163 6.99 28.51 1.25
N CYS A 164 6.68 27.32 1.80
CA CYS A 164 6.40 26.14 1.01
C CYS A 164 5.20 26.36 0.06
N TYR A 165 4.09 26.89 0.55
CA TYR A 165 2.92 27.24 -0.29
C TYR A 165 3.23 28.31 -1.36
N ALA A 166 4.13 29.24 -1.07
CA ALA A 166 4.51 30.29 -2.00
C ALA A 166 5.48 29.79 -3.10
N THR A 167 6.31 28.80 -2.80
CA THR A 167 7.37 28.31 -3.68
C THR A 167 7.05 27.00 -4.39
N GLN A 168 6.08 26.24 -3.89
CA GLN A 168 5.66 24.96 -4.45
C GLN A 168 4.14 24.94 -4.62
N ARG A 169 3.69 24.98 -5.88
CA ARG A 169 2.27 25.13 -6.23
C ARG A 169 1.37 24.02 -5.67
N ASP A 170 1.90 22.80 -5.64
CA ASP A 170 1.14 21.60 -5.24
C ASP A 170 1.43 21.16 -3.80
N TYR A 171 2.12 22.00 -3.01
CA TYR A 171 2.43 21.67 -1.62
C TYR A 171 1.16 21.53 -0.77
N GLN A 172 1.06 20.42 -0.05
CA GLN A 172 -0.02 20.18 0.90
C GLN A 172 0.53 19.55 2.19
N VAL A 173 0.34 20.23 3.32
CA VAL A 173 0.76 19.75 4.64
C VAL A 173 0.24 18.32 4.91
N LYS A 174 -1.03 18.08 4.62
CA LYS A 174 -1.67 16.78 4.82
C LYS A 174 -1.10 15.63 3.97
N ILE A 175 -0.28 15.93 2.98
CA ILE A 175 0.36 14.93 2.09
C ILE A 175 1.85 14.84 2.39
N GLU A 176 2.54 15.98 2.54
CA GLU A 176 3.99 16.02 2.57
C GLU A 176 4.59 16.12 3.99
N MET A 177 3.79 16.45 5.01
CA MET A 177 4.31 16.63 6.37
C MET A 177 4.05 15.41 7.24
N TYR A 178 5.10 14.78 7.76
CA TYR A 178 5.00 13.73 8.77
C TYR A 178 4.93 14.34 10.17
N PRO A 179 4.01 13.96 11.07
CA PRO A 179 3.04 12.86 10.97
C PRO A 179 1.63 13.29 10.53
N ASP A 180 1.41 14.50 10.05
CA ASP A 180 0.09 14.99 9.63
C ASP A 180 -0.49 14.12 8.50
N ASN A 181 0.36 13.76 7.52
CA ASN A 181 0.01 12.84 6.45
C ASN A 181 -0.46 11.48 6.95
N VAL A 182 0.10 10.98 8.04
CA VAL A 182 -0.30 9.68 8.64
C VAL A 182 -1.73 9.76 9.14
N CYS A 183 -2.06 10.83 9.88
CA CYS A 183 -3.41 11.06 10.40
C CYS A 183 -4.42 11.20 9.25
N TYR A 184 -4.08 11.98 8.24
CA TYR A 184 -4.92 12.17 7.06
C TYR A 184 -5.13 10.86 6.30
N ASN A 185 -4.06 10.12 6.00
CA ASN A 185 -4.13 8.86 5.25
C ASN A 185 -4.83 7.74 6.02
N LEU A 186 -4.75 7.73 7.35
CA LEU A 186 -5.50 6.78 8.17
C LEU A 186 -7.00 7.02 8.07
N VAL A 187 -7.44 8.29 8.14
CA VAL A 187 -8.87 8.64 7.96
C VAL A 187 -9.32 8.28 6.55
N LEU A 188 -8.55 8.67 5.54
CA LEU A 188 -8.85 8.37 4.14
C LEU A 188 -8.91 6.85 3.86
N ALA A 189 -8.03 6.06 4.47
CA ALA A 189 -8.08 4.60 4.36
C ALA A 189 -9.34 4.02 5.00
N ALA A 190 -9.77 4.56 6.15
CA ALA A 190 -11.02 4.13 6.80
C ALA A 190 -12.26 4.49 5.96
N GLU A 191 -12.30 5.68 5.35
CA GLU A 191 -13.35 6.09 4.42
C GLU A 191 -13.42 5.15 3.21
N ARG A 192 -12.28 4.90 2.54
CA ARG A 192 -12.20 4.00 1.38
C ARG A 192 -12.55 2.56 1.73
N ALA A 193 -12.15 2.07 2.89
CA ALA A 193 -12.55 0.76 3.36
C ALA A 193 -14.07 0.67 3.57
N GLY A 194 -14.70 1.73 4.08
CA GLY A 194 -16.16 1.84 4.21
C GLY A 194 -16.88 1.84 2.87
N GLU A 195 -16.38 2.62 1.90
CA GLU A 195 -16.92 2.65 0.53
C GLU A 195 -16.77 1.29 -0.16
N THR A 196 -15.62 0.64 -0.01
CA THR A 196 -15.36 -0.71 -0.53
C THR A 196 -16.36 -1.72 0.06
N ALA A 197 -16.61 -1.66 1.36
CA ALA A 197 -17.60 -2.53 2.00
C ALA A 197 -19.03 -2.29 1.50
N GLY A 198 -19.35 -1.08 1.07
CA GLY A 198 -20.65 -0.69 0.51
C GLY A 198 -20.85 -1.06 -0.97
N TYR A 199 -19.83 -1.56 -1.66
CA TYR A 199 -19.83 -1.76 -3.11
C TYR A 199 -21.02 -2.58 -3.63
N ALA A 200 -21.38 -3.67 -2.97
CA ALA A 200 -22.51 -4.51 -3.38
C ALA A 200 -23.86 -3.77 -3.42
N GLU A 201 -24.02 -2.76 -2.58
CA GLU A 201 -25.21 -1.90 -2.53
C GLU A 201 -25.13 -0.80 -3.60
N THR A 202 -24.01 -0.09 -3.66
CA THR A 202 -23.82 1.09 -4.52
C THR A 202 -23.75 0.74 -6.01
N SER A 203 -23.28 -0.47 -6.36
CA SER A 203 -23.19 -0.95 -7.74
C SER A 203 -24.38 -1.80 -8.19
N ARG A 204 -25.36 -2.06 -7.30
CA ARG A 204 -26.48 -2.99 -7.56
C ARG A 204 -27.23 -2.69 -8.86
N ASP A 205 -27.59 -1.44 -9.05
CA ASP A 205 -28.45 -1.00 -10.17
C ASP A 205 -27.64 -0.53 -11.38
N PHE A 206 -26.31 -0.67 -11.33
CA PHE A 206 -25.46 -0.28 -12.45
C PHE A 206 -25.56 -1.27 -13.60
N THR A 207 -25.72 -0.76 -14.81
CA THR A 207 -25.72 -1.53 -16.06
C THR A 207 -24.91 -0.79 -17.12
N PHE A 208 -24.18 -1.54 -17.96
CA PHE A 208 -23.50 -1.01 -19.13
C PHE A 208 -24.45 -0.82 -20.32
N ASN A 209 -25.58 -1.54 -20.33
CA ASN A 209 -26.44 -1.73 -21.51
C ASN A 209 -25.63 -2.26 -22.71
N ALA A 210 -24.69 -3.15 -22.45
CA ALA A 210 -23.80 -3.71 -23.45
C ALA A 210 -24.52 -4.73 -24.33
N SER A 211 -24.15 -4.75 -25.61
CA SER A 211 -24.65 -5.74 -26.59
C SER A 211 -23.50 -6.22 -27.47
N ALA A 212 -23.54 -7.49 -27.89
CA ALA A 212 -22.58 -8.02 -28.85
C ALA A 212 -22.88 -7.47 -30.27
N ALA A 213 -21.83 -7.01 -30.96
CA ALA A 213 -21.94 -6.51 -32.33
C ALA A 213 -21.79 -7.62 -33.38
N HIS A 214 -21.30 -8.81 -32.98
CA HIS A 214 -21.06 -9.93 -33.89
C HIS A 214 -22.25 -10.87 -33.95
N ASP A 215 -22.28 -11.71 -35.02
CA ASP A 215 -23.34 -12.70 -35.23
C ASP A 215 -23.48 -13.62 -34.00
N GLU A 216 -24.72 -13.85 -33.58
CA GLU A 216 -25.05 -14.74 -32.47
C GLU A 216 -24.58 -16.18 -32.68
N ASN A 217 -24.47 -16.62 -33.95
CA ASN A 217 -24.04 -17.97 -34.29
C ASN A 217 -22.50 -18.13 -34.39
N SER A 218 -21.75 -17.04 -34.32
CA SER A 218 -20.27 -17.11 -34.33
C SER A 218 -19.75 -17.50 -32.93
N ARG A 219 -18.88 -18.50 -32.90
CA ARG A 219 -18.18 -18.84 -31.63
C ARG A 219 -17.12 -17.80 -31.35
N GLU A 220 -17.21 -17.18 -30.18
CA GLU A 220 -16.24 -16.19 -29.71
C GLU A 220 -15.71 -16.57 -28.34
N VAL A 221 -14.38 -16.64 -28.23
CA VAL A 221 -13.68 -16.89 -26.97
C VAL A 221 -12.64 -15.81 -26.76
N TYR A 222 -12.81 -15.06 -25.67
CA TYR A 222 -11.85 -14.05 -25.23
C TYR A 222 -11.22 -14.48 -23.91
N VAL A 223 -9.90 -14.39 -23.82
CA VAL A 223 -9.16 -14.70 -22.60
C VAL A 223 -8.30 -13.49 -22.24
N LEU A 224 -8.59 -12.87 -21.09
CA LEU A 224 -7.79 -11.82 -20.51
C LEU A 224 -6.86 -12.43 -19.46
N VAL A 225 -5.55 -12.38 -19.68
CA VAL A 225 -4.55 -12.85 -18.72
C VAL A 225 -3.93 -11.64 -18.01
N ILE A 226 -4.17 -11.51 -16.72
CA ILE A 226 -3.59 -10.48 -15.87
C ILE A 226 -2.36 -11.09 -15.19
N GLY A 227 -1.17 -10.63 -15.59
CA GLY A 227 0.09 -10.98 -14.96
C GLY A 227 0.33 -10.20 -13.67
N GLU A 228 1.33 -10.62 -12.89
CA GLU A 228 1.76 -9.95 -11.67
C GLU A 228 3.26 -9.65 -11.75
N THR A 229 3.65 -8.41 -11.43
CA THR A 229 5.06 -7.95 -11.35
C THR A 229 5.86 -8.21 -12.64
N ALA A 230 5.22 -8.29 -13.80
CA ALA A 230 5.83 -8.53 -15.09
C ALA A 230 6.15 -7.19 -15.79
N ARG A 231 7.45 -6.89 -15.98
CA ARG A 231 7.92 -5.67 -16.62
C ARG A 231 8.35 -5.93 -18.06
N ALA A 232 7.85 -5.14 -19.01
CA ALA A 232 8.19 -5.25 -20.42
C ALA A 232 9.72 -5.33 -20.68
N CYS A 233 10.51 -4.52 -19.94
CA CYS A 233 11.97 -4.52 -20.07
C CYS A 233 12.66 -5.84 -19.66
N ASN A 234 11.95 -6.79 -19.09
CA ASN A 234 12.44 -8.12 -18.74
C ASN A 234 11.88 -9.22 -19.65
N PHE A 235 11.16 -8.86 -20.72
CA PHE A 235 10.63 -9.80 -21.71
C PHE A 235 11.56 -9.85 -22.95
N GLY A 236 11.97 -11.06 -23.35
CA GLY A 236 12.71 -11.27 -24.60
C GLY A 236 11.98 -10.69 -25.81
N LEU A 237 10.64 -10.81 -25.84
CA LEU A 237 9.75 -10.24 -26.86
C LEU A 237 9.94 -8.72 -27.06
N TYR A 238 10.41 -7.99 -26.03
CA TYR A 238 10.70 -6.55 -26.06
C TYR A 238 12.21 -6.24 -26.11
N GLY A 239 13.05 -7.24 -26.45
CA GLY A 239 14.49 -7.05 -26.61
C GLY A 239 15.33 -7.25 -25.35
N TYR A 240 14.82 -7.91 -24.33
CA TYR A 240 15.63 -8.30 -23.18
C TYR A 240 16.65 -9.37 -23.58
N GLU A 241 17.90 -9.24 -23.11
CA GLU A 241 19.02 -10.11 -23.52
C GLU A 241 18.82 -11.58 -23.14
N ARG A 242 18.06 -11.87 -22.08
CA ARG A 242 17.75 -13.23 -21.67
C ARG A 242 16.48 -13.72 -22.37
N ASN A 243 16.47 -14.99 -22.74
CA ASN A 243 15.30 -15.63 -23.34
C ASN A 243 14.22 -15.93 -22.29
N THR A 244 13.45 -14.89 -21.92
CA THR A 244 12.40 -14.98 -20.89
C THR A 244 11.02 -15.26 -21.46
N THR A 245 10.83 -15.13 -22.77
CA THR A 245 9.55 -15.34 -23.45
C THR A 245 9.65 -16.31 -24.65
N PRO A 246 10.32 -17.50 -24.51
CA PRO A 246 10.69 -18.37 -25.65
C PRO A 246 9.51 -18.93 -26.43
N LEU A 247 8.34 -19.01 -25.84
CA LEU A 247 7.12 -19.48 -26.51
C LEU A 247 6.39 -18.35 -27.22
N LEU A 248 6.28 -17.17 -26.56
CA LEU A 248 5.66 -15.99 -27.16
C LEU A 248 6.44 -15.49 -28.39
N ASP A 249 7.76 -15.54 -28.32
CA ASP A 249 8.63 -15.13 -29.45
C ASP A 249 8.42 -15.95 -30.73
N LYS A 250 7.87 -17.18 -30.59
CA LYS A 250 7.58 -18.09 -31.68
C LYS A 250 6.11 -18.18 -32.07
N MET A 251 5.24 -17.51 -31.29
CA MET A 251 3.81 -17.59 -31.48
C MET A 251 3.38 -16.68 -32.61
N GLU A 252 2.68 -17.26 -33.63
CA GLU A 252 2.09 -16.48 -34.72
C GLU A 252 0.92 -15.62 -34.23
N GLY A 253 0.76 -14.44 -34.83
CA GLY A 253 -0.35 -13.52 -34.51
C GLY A 253 -0.17 -12.71 -33.25
N VAL A 254 0.98 -12.76 -32.57
CA VAL A 254 1.29 -11.90 -31.42
C VAL A 254 1.43 -10.45 -31.86
N VAL A 255 0.67 -9.57 -31.22
CA VAL A 255 0.77 -8.12 -31.38
C VAL A 255 1.35 -7.54 -30.10
N THR A 256 2.46 -6.81 -30.21
CA THR A 256 3.14 -6.17 -29.08
C THR A 256 2.81 -4.68 -29.01
N PHE A 257 2.59 -4.19 -27.80
CA PHE A 257 2.40 -2.77 -27.51
C PHE A 257 3.65 -2.25 -26.80
N THR A 258 4.32 -1.26 -27.38
CA THR A 258 5.60 -0.74 -26.89
C THR A 258 5.45 0.51 -26.02
N ASP A 259 4.30 1.16 -26.06
CA ASP A 259 3.99 2.38 -25.30
C ASP A 259 2.78 2.12 -24.39
N VAL A 260 3.00 1.33 -23.35
CA VAL A 260 2.00 1.01 -22.33
C VAL A 260 2.53 1.36 -20.96
N LEU A 261 1.79 2.21 -20.24
CA LEU A 261 2.10 2.63 -18.88
C LEU A 261 1.01 2.14 -17.93
N THR A 262 1.41 1.45 -16.86
CA THR A 262 0.47 1.14 -15.77
C THR A 262 0.12 2.41 -15.00
N GLN A 263 -1.15 2.58 -14.68
CA GLN A 263 -1.64 3.75 -13.94
C GLN A 263 -1.38 3.64 -12.42
N SER A 264 -0.97 2.46 -11.93
CA SER A 264 -0.58 2.23 -10.53
C SER A 264 0.49 1.15 -10.43
N ASN A 265 1.33 1.27 -9.42
CA ASN A 265 2.38 0.31 -9.08
C ASN A 265 1.97 -0.68 -7.98
N THR A 266 0.69 -0.74 -7.64
CA THR A 266 0.15 -1.65 -6.62
C THR A 266 -1.00 -2.44 -7.20
N THR A 267 -1.00 -3.77 -6.95
CA THR A 267 -1.96 -4.72 -7.52
C THR A 267 -3.41 -4.37 -7.18
N HIS A 268 -3.67 -3.98 -5.92
CA HIS A 268 -5.02 -3.64 -5.46
C HIS A 268 -5.63 -2.39 -6.13
N LYS A 269 -4.83 -1.60 -6.86
CA LYS A 269 -5.30 -0.49 -7.69
C LYS A 269 -5.22 -0.80 -9.18
N SER A 270 -4.09 -1.37 -9.64
CA SER A 270 -3.90 -1.61 -11.07
C SER A 270 -4.85 -2.64 -11.63
N VAL A 271 -5.11 -3.74 -10.92
CA VAL A 271 -6.02 -4.79 -11.41
C VAL A 271 -7.48 -4.33 -11.47
N PRO A 272 -8.05 -3.63 -10.46
CA PRO A 272 -9.36 -3.03 -10.62
C PRO A 272 -9.47 -2.04 -11.79
N MET A 273 -8.43 -1.23 -12.07
CA MET A 273 -8.42 -0.35 -13.25
C MET A 273 -8.33 -1.11 -14.57
N LEU A 274 -7.76 -2.33 -14.60
CA LEU A 274 -7.80 -3.21 -15.77
C LEU A 274 -9.17 -3.86 -15.98
N LEU A 275 -9.90 -4.11 -14.89
CA LEU A 275 -11.19 -4.80 -14.89
C LEU A 275 -12.41 -3.86 -14.94
N SER A 276 -12.22 -2.55 -14.91
CA SER A 276 -13.29 -1.56 -14.86
C SER A 276 -13.00 -0.33 -15.72
N ALA A 277 -13.90 0.64 -15.69
CA ALA A 277 -13.70 1.96 -16.31
C ALA A 277 -12.87 2.92 -15.45
N ALA A 278 -12.46 2.49 -14.25
CA ALA A 278 -11.67 3.33 -13.34
C ALA A 278 -10.30 3.66 -13.92
N SER A 279 -9.82 4.84 -13.61
CA SER A 279 -8.51 5.33 -14.00
C SER A 279 -7.81 6.02 -12.80
N ALA A 280 -6.55 6.41 -12.97
CA ALA A 280 -5.85 7.20 -11.95
C ALA A 280 -6.46 8.60 -11.79
N GLU A 281 -7.16 9.12 -12.80
CA GLU A 281 -7.82 10.42 -12.77
C GLU A 281 -9.24 10.34 -12.18
N ASP A 282 -9.96 9.24 -12.43
CA ASP A 282 -11.29 8.95 -11.90
C ASP A 282 -11.33 7.53 -11.32
N TYR A 283 -10.80 7.39 -10.12
CA TYR A 283 -10.83 6.12 -9.39
C TYR A 283 -12.15 5.90 -8.66
N ASP A 284 -12.87 6.97 -8.32
CA ASP A 284 -14.07 6.91 -7.49
C ASP A 284 -15.28 6.27 -8.21
N CYS A 285 -15.26 6.18 -9.53
CA CYS A 285 -16.28 5.45 -10.28
C CYS A 285 -16.31 3.96 -9.89
N LEU A 286 -15.17 3.40 -9.46
CA LEU A 286 -15.03 2.00 -9.02
C LEU A 286 -15.99 1.64 -7.87
N TYR A 287 -16.29 2.58 -6.98
CA TYR A 287 -17.18 2.33 -5.85
C TYR A 287 -18.68 2.20 -6.24
N ARG A 288 -19.03 2.51 -7.49
CA ARG A 288 -20.43 2.59 -7.95
C ARG A 288 -20.70 1.86 -9.26
N GLN A 289 -19.66 1.43 -9.96
CA GLN A 289 -19.78 0.79 -11.27
C GLN A 289 -19.34 -0.67 -11.22
N LYS A 290 -19.89 -1.47 -12.12
CA LYS A 290 -19.48 -2.85 -12.37
C LYS A 290 -18.23 -2.93 -13.26
N GLY A 291 -17.65 -4.12 -13.34
CA GLY A 291 -16.48 -4.40 -14.15
C GLY A 291 -16.78 -4.87 -15.58
N ILE A 292 -15.71 -5.03 -16.38
CA ILE A 292 -15.77 -5.54 -17.74
C ILE A 292 -16.45 -6.91 -17.83
N ILE A 293 -16.35 -7.72 -16.78
CA ILE A 293 -16.98 -9.04 -16.68
C ILE A 293 -18.50 -8.89 -16.80
N THR A 294 -19.10 -7.93 -16.10
CA THR A 294 -20.53 -7.62 -16.22
C THR A 294 -20.89 -7.12 -17.62
N ALA A 295 -20.04 -6.30 -18.27
CA ALA A 295 -20.30 -5.86 -19.64
C ALA A 295 -20.36 -7.03 -20.64
N PHE A 296 -19.43 -7.98 -20.53
CA PHE A 296 -19.47 -9.20 -21.33
C PHE A 296 -20.71 -10.07 -21.04
N LYS A 297 -21.09 -10.16 -19.77
CA LYS A 297 -22.30 -10.89 -19.35
C LYS A 297 -23.57 -10.27 -19.93
N GLU A 298 -23.71 -8.95 -19.88
CA GLU A 298 -24.82 -8.23 -20.52
C GLU A 298 -24.85 -8.45 -22.04
N ALA A 299 -23.67 -8.55 -22.67
CA ALA A 299 -23.53 -8.85 -24.10
C ALA A 299 -23.78 -10.33 -24.46
N GLY A 300 -24.20 -11.17 -23.51
CA GLY A 300 -24.59 -12.56 -23.74
C GLY A 300 -23.43 -13.56 -23.67
N PHE A 301 -22.27 -13.17 -23.13
CA PHE A 301 -21.17 -14.11 -22.90
C PHE A 301 -21.36 -14.86 -21.60
N HIS A 302 -21.04 -16.16 -21.59
CA HIS A 302 -20.71 -16.84 -20.37
C HIS A 302 -19.36 -16.35 -19.86
N THR A 303 -19.25 -16.05 -18.57
CA THR A 303 -18.10 -15.37 -18.01
C THR A 303 -17.45 -16.21 -16.93
N ALA A 304 -16.10 -16.26 -16.92
CA ALA A 304 -15.34 -16.97 -15.90
C ALA A 304 -14.19 -16.11 -15.37
N PHE A 305 -13.93 -16.18 -14.06
CA PHE A 305 -12.79 -15.54 -13.40
C PHE A 305 -12.03 -16.55 -12.54
N PHE A 306 -10.76 -16.80 -12.88
CA PHE A 306 -9.92 -17.74 -12.16
C PHE A 306 -8.65 -17.05 -11.67
N SER A 307 -8.40 -17.11 -10.37
CA SER A 307 -7.28 -16.43 -9.72
C SER A 307 -6.38 -17.41 -8.98
N ASN A 308 -5.07 -17.27 -9.17
CA ASN A 308 -4.05 -17.92 -8.35
C ASN A 308 -3.60 -17.03 -7.17
N GLN A 309 -4.46 -16.14 -6.71
CA GLN A 309 -4.24 -15.34 -5.50
C GLN A 309 -5.26 -15.71 -4.43
N LEU A 310 -4.98 -15.35 -3.17
CA LEU A 310 -5.96 -15.49 -2.10
C LEU A 310 -6.96 -14.34 -2.15
N PRO A 311 -8.24 -14.60 -1.95
CA PRO A 311 -9.21 -13.53 -1.80
C PRO A 311 -8.88 -12.68 -0.57
N ASN A 312 -9.02 -11.37 -0.69
CA ASN A 312 -8.66 -10.41 0.34
C ASN A 312 -9.73 -9.32 0.57
N HIS A 313 -10.94 -9.53 0.07
CA HIS A 313 -12.07 -8.61 0.17
C HIS A 313 -11.81 -7.23 -0.49
N SER A 314 -10.97 -7.22 -1.52
CA SER A 314 -10.72 -6.04 -2.34
C SER A 314 -11.62 -5.98 -3.58
N PHE A 315 -11.51 -4.91 -4.36
CA PHE A 315 -12.20 -4.79 -5.64
C PHE A 315 -11.81 -5.88 -6.65
N ILE A 316 -10.63 -6.49 -6.52
CA ILE A 316 -10.25 -7.63 -7.36
C ILE A 316 -11.23 -8.78 -7.16
N ASP A 317 -11.55 -9.09 -5.89
CA ASP A 317 -12.51 -10.14 -5.56
C ASP A 317 -13.91 -9.78 -6.03
N PHE A 318 -14.36 -8.55 -5.76
CA PHE A 318 -15.71 -8.12 -6.08
C PHE A 318 -15.96 -8.13 -7.59
N LEU A 319 -15.05 -7.57 -8.38
CA LEU A 319 -15.14 -7.58 -9.83
C LEU A 319 -14.98 -8.99 -10.42
N GLY A 320 -14.11 -9.82 -9.84
CA GLY A 320 -13.95 -11.21 -10.25
C GLY A 320 -15.21 -12.05 -9.97
N MET A 321 -15.86 -11.84 -8.82
CA MET A 321 -17.09 -12.54 -8.44
C MET A 321 -18.34 -12.07 -9.23
N GLU A 322 -18.23 -11.08 -10.10
CA GLU A 322 -19.29 -10.76 -11.07
C GLU A 322 -19.45 -11.85 -12.13
N ALA A 323 -18.44 -12.71 -12.34
CA ALA A 323 -18.46 -13.80 -13.30
C ALA A 323 -19.51 -14.88 -12.95
N ASP A 324 -19.99 -15.59 -13.96
CA ASP A 324 -20.88 -16.75 -13.77
C ASP A 324 -20.18 -17.87 -13.03
N ASP A 325 -18.93 -18.18 -13.42
CA ASP A 325 -18.04 -19.09 -12.73
C ASP A 325 -16.79 -18.36 -12.23
N TRP A 326 -16.48 -18.51 -10.94
CA TRP A 326 -15.26 -17.94 -10.38
C TRP A 326 -14.57 -18.87 -9.38
N LYS A 327 -13.24 -18.82 -9.34
CA LYS A 327 -12.46 -19.61 -8.41
C LYS A 327 -11.15 -18.95 -8.04
N PHE A 328 -10.83 -18.97 -6.74
CA PHE A 328 -9.52 -18.64 -6.18
C PHE A 328 -8.82 -19.93 -5.78
N ILE A 329 -7.90 -20.44 -6.62
CA ILE A 329 -7.34 -21.79 -6.43
C ILE A 329 -6.51 -21.92 -5.16
N LYS A 330 -5.84 -20.88 -4.70
CA LYS A 330 -5.09 -20.89 -3.43
C LYS A 330 -5.97 -21.03 -2.19
N LYS A 331 -7.25 -20.70 -2.25
CA LYS A 331 -8.17 -20.82 -1.11
C LYS A 331 -8.34 -22.28 -0.68
N ASP A 332 -8.32 -23.20 -1.64
CA ASP A 332 -8.54 -24.63 -1.42
C ASP A 332 -7.22 -25.40 -1.17
N ALA A 333 -6.08 -24.72 -1.27
CA ALA A 333 -4.77 -25.32 -1.12
C ALA A 333 -4.33 -25.41 0.35
N PRO A 334 -3.46 -26.38 0.70
CA PRO A 334 -2.81 -26.41 1.99
C PRO A 334 -2.06 -25.10 2.27
N LYS A 335 -2.07 -24.65 3.54
CA LYS A 335 -1.31 -23.44 3.93
C LYS A 335 0.17 -23.57 3.56
N GLY A 336 0.70 -22.55 2.86
CA GLY A 336 2.09 -22.54 2.40
C GLY A 336 2.36 -23.36 1.14
N ALA A 337 1.33 -23.93 0.50
CA ALA A 337 1.52 -24.59 -0.79
C ALA A 337 1.87 -23.54 -1.86
N ASN A 338 2.95 -23.80 -2.59
CA ASN A 338 3.28 -23.06 -3.81
C ASN A 338 2.48 -23.65 -4.98
N ILE A 339 1.54 -22.86 -5.51
CA ILE A 339 0.71 -23.26 -6.66
C ILE A 339 1.20 -22.48 -7.87
N SER A 340 1.54 -23.19 -8.90
CA SER A 340 1.95 -22.61 -10.19
C SER A 340 0.73 -22.09 -10.96
N ASP A 341 0.93 -21.06 -11.80
CA ASP A 341 -0.14 -20.44 -12.59
C ASP A 341 -0.70 -21.38 -13.67
N ASP A 342 0.02 -22.42 -14.08
CA ASP A 342 -0.44 -23.43 -15.03
C ASP A 342 -1.60 -24.29 -14.48
N GLU A 343 -1.78 -24.35 -13.16
CA GLU A 343 -2.96 -24.98 -12.56
C GLU A 343 -4.28 -24.29 -12.95
N LEU A 344 -4.22 -23.03 -13.37
CA LEU A 344 -5.38 -22.32 -13.93
C LEU A 344 -5.85 -22.93 -15.26
N LEU A 345 -4.96 -23.56 -16.02
CA LEU A 345 -5.26 -24.11 -17.34
C LEU A 345 -6.30 -25.23 -17.28
N PHE A 346 -6.32 -26.01 -16.21
CA PHE A 346 -7.34 -27.04 -16.01
C PHE A 346 -8.77 -26.45 -15.98
N LEU A 347 -8.91 -25.26 -15.36
CA LEU A 347 -10.20 -24.56 -15.30
C LEU A 347 -10.57 -23.98 -16.67
N VAL A 348 -9.60 -23.44 -17.40
CA VAL A 348 -9.79 -22.96 -18.77
C VAL A 348 -10.27 -24.09 -19.70
N GLU A 349 -9.61 -25.25 -19.63
CA GLU A 349 -10.01 -26.41 -20.42
C GLU A 349 -11.44 -26.87 -20.10
N LYS A 350 -11.84 -26.80 -18.84
CA LYS A 350 -13.21 -27.13 -18.42
C LYS A 350 -14.22 -26.20 -19.10
N GLU A 351 -13.99 -24.90 -19.08
CA GLU A 351 -14.88 -23.93 -19.71
C GLU A 351 -14.92 -24.07 -21.24
N LEU A 352 -13.76 -24.32 -21.88
CA LEU A 352 -13.71 -24.59 -23.32
C LEU A 352 -14.49 -25.84 -23.72
N LYS A 353 -14.46 -26.88 -22.88
CA LYS A 353 -15.19 -28.15 -23.10
C LYS A 353 -16.70 -28.03 -22.84
N ALA A 354 -17.13 -27.03 -22.05
CA ALA A 354 -18.55 -26.75 -21.80
C ALA A 354 -19.30 -26.31 -23.06
N GLY A 355 -18.57 -25.82 -24.09
CA GLY A 355 -19.13 -25.58 -25.42
C GLY A 355 -19.92 -24.28 -25.56
N HIS A 356 -19.68 -23.31 -24.69
CA HIS A 356 -20.30 -21.98 -24.79
C HIS A 356 -19.96 -21.31 -26.13
N GLN A 357 -20.96 -20.77 -26.82
CA GLN A 357 -20.78 -20.06 -28.07
C GLN A 357 -20.03 -18.75 -27.85
N LYS A 358 -20.36 -18.02 -26.80
CA LYS A 358 -19.72 -16.80 -26.38
C LYS A 358 -19.13 -16.99 -24.99
N LEU A 359 -17.82 -16.88 -24.87
CA LEU A 359 -17.09 -17.15 -23.63
C LEU A 359 -16.04 -16.07 -23.38
N PHE A 360 -16.06 -15.49 -22.17
CA PHE A 360 -15.06 -14.56 -21.69
C PHE A 360 -14.42 -15.09 -20.40
N ILE A 361 -13.12 -15.30 -20.42
CA ILE A 361 -12.35 -15.82 -19.29
C ILE A 361 -11.35 -14.78 -18.84
N VAL A 362 -11.29 -14.51 -17.55
CA VAL A 362 -10.25 -13.70 -16.91
C VAL A 362 -9.39 -14.61 -16.06
N LEU A 363 -8.08 -14.60 -16.31
CA LEU A 363 -7.06 -15.30 -15.52
C LEU A 363 -6.25 -14.27 -14.74
N HIS A 364 -6.20 -14.41 -13.43
CA HIS A 364 -5.40 -13.56 -12.55
C HIS A 364 -4.26 -14.37 -11.96
N ALA A 365 -3.08 -14.21 -12.53
CA ALA A 365 -1.88 -14.96 -12.18
C ALA A 365 -1.27 -14.49 -10.85
N TYR A 366 -0.51 -15.35 -10.21
CA TYR A 366 0.40 -14.97 -9.12
C TYR A 366 1.74 -14.46 -9.66
N GLY A 367 2.08 -14.87 -10.86
CA GLY A 367 3.17 -14.37 -11.70
C GLY A 367 4.52 -14.29 -11.01
N SER A 368 5.18 -13.16 -11.19
CA SER A 368 6.50 -12.86 -10.60
C SER A 368 6.41 -12.10 -9.27
N HIS A 369 5.44 -12.41 -8.41
CA HIS A 369 5.36 -11.85 -7.06
C HIS A 369 6.66 -12.10 -6.30
N PHE A 370 7.04 -11.22 -5.35
CA PHE A 370 8.30 -11.35 -4.60
C PHE A 370 8.42 -12.73 -3.92
N ASN A 371 9.65 -13.12 -3.59
CA ASN A 371 10.14 -14.47 -3.39
C ASN A 371 10.19 -15.25 -4.70
N TYR A 372 10.81 -14.64 -5.71
CA TYR A 372 10.87 -15.13 -7.10
C TYR A 372 11.29 -16.60 -7.24
N LYS A 373 12.11 -17.13 -6.32
CA LYS A 373 12.56 -18.54 -6.32
C LYS A 373 11.44 -19.55 -6.19
N GLU A 374 10.30 -19.12 -5.68
CA GLU A 374 9.12 -19.98 -5.48
C GLU A 374 8.12 -19.88 -6.64
N ARG A 375 8.43 -19.11 -7.70
CA ARG A 375 7.46 -18.82 -8.78
C ARG A 375 7.69 -19.66 -10.03
N TYR A 376 8.69 -20.52 -10.04
CA TYR A 376 8.97 -21.44 -11.13
C TYR A 376 9.43 -22.81 -10.60
N PRO A 377 9.18 -23.90 -11.33
CA PRO A 377 9.65 -25.23 -10.94
C PRO A 377 11.17 -25.33 -11.05
N GLU A 378 11.78 -26.20 -10.24
CA GLU A 378 13.24 -26.42 -10.26
C GLU A 378 13.79 -26.74 -11.67
N SER A 379 12.98 -27.35 -12.55
CA SER A 379 13.34 -27.64 -13.93
C SER A 379 13.57 -26.40 -14.80
N MET A 380 13.18 -25.21 -14.31
CA MET A 380 13.35 -23.92 -15.00
C MET A 380 14.31 -22.97 -14.25
N SER A 381 14.99 -23.46 -13.22
CA SER A 381 15.93 -22.66 -12.40
C SER A 381 17.33 -22.53 -13.06
#